data_e00215ff5143b1c29bff01d208414615
#
_entry.id   e00215ff5143b1c29bff01d208414615
#
_cell.length_a   1.000
_cell.length_b   1.000
_cell.length_c   1.000
_cell.angle_alpha   90.00
_cell.angle_beta   90.00
_cell.angle_gamma   90.00
#
_symmetry.space_group_name_H-M   'P 1'
#
loop_
_entity.id
_entity.type
_entity.pdbx_description
1 polymer ?
#
loop_
_entity_poly.entity_id
_entity_poly.type
_entity_poly.pdbx_seq_one_letter_code
_entity_poly.pdbx_strand_id
1 'polypeptide(L)'
;MVEAIERSAHPLRGTNPEGSLRDLDALGRMVEDAQVVGLGEATHGSRDFFRMKHRVFRYLVEEKGFRSFSLELPWSSGLRVNDYVLNGEGDLDDIARDEFQGTYRIWNNQDYRDLIEWMREYNRRHPTDPVQFMGDDMGYAGPELYDRVSDYVARSHPRLKARVAELYRGLPPTTDAATYYDAYLQLPLAERKERAERTGKVYELLREQGAKAGAGVGAGGGGSDRQEYIWAVQHARAIHQMAEGFSFDIADESQVVAMMKYRDQVMAANVAWWHRRTGDRVLLSAHNTHVSYDSFDERYPKTQGAFLRDTLGKDYVSVGSSFYQGSFKAFGTDDNVMRTYSVGAARPDSNEYTLDKARQTDYILDMRTAPDSARAWLATSRPTWNIGAGWPDPTEYKSAPAKAHDILIHLNDVEATTYLGTP
;
A
#
# COMPACT_ATOMS: atom_id res chain seq x y z
N MET A 1 -1.85 -30.39 16.47
CA MET A 1 -1.64 -29.04 15.96
C MET A 1 -2.54 -28.80 14.73
N VAL A 2 -2.46 -29.56 13.61
CA VAL A 2 -3.35 -29.41 12.45
C VAL A 2 -4.83 -29.42 12.85
N GLU A 3 -5.30 -30.38 13.66
CA GLU A 3 -6.68 -30.40 14.18
C GLU A 3 -7.04 -29.13 14.99
N ALA A 4 -6.07 -28.48 15.64
CA ALA A 4 -6.31 -27.24 16.34
C ALA A 4 -6.49 -26.06 15.35
N ILE A 5 -5.76 -26.04 14.24
CA ILE A 5 -5.97 -25.11 13.14
C ILE A 5 -7.36 -25.35 12.53
N GLU A 6 -7.71 -26.59 12.19
CA GLU A 6 -9.02 -26.95 11.63
C GLU A 6 -10.21 -26.46 12.47
N ARG A 7 -10.11 -26.56 13.80
CA ARG A 7 -11.19 -26.11 14.70
C ARG A 7 -11.38 -24.59 14.71
N SER A 8 -10.35 -23.84 14.35
CA SER A 8 -10.36 -22.36 14.33
C SER A 8 -10.44 -21.78 12.91
N ALA A 9 -10.29 -22.64 11.90
CA ALA A 9 -10.37 -22.25 10.49
C ALA A 9 -11.83 -21.98 10.09
N HIS A 10 -12.07 -20.84 9.48
CA HIS A 10 -13.34 -20.45 8.89
C HIS A 10 -13.26 -20.62 7.38
N PRO A 11 -14.02 -21.55 6.78
CA PRO A 11 -13.92 -21.83 5.34
C PRO A 11 -14.26 -20.62 4.49
N LEU A 12 -13.47 -20.39 3.44
CA LEU A 12 -13.76 -19.47 2.35
C LEU A 12 -14.43 -20.22 1.20
N ARG A 13 -15.34 -19.56 0.50
CA ARG A 13 -16.03 -20.10 -0.68
C ARG A 13 -15.35 -19.77 -1.99
N GLY A 14 -14.20 -19.09 -1.91
CA GLY A 14 -13.38 -18.66 -3.03
C GLY A 14 -13.09 -17.17 -3.02
N THR A 15 -12.41 -16.71 -4.07
CA THR A 15 -11.87 -15.35 -4.17
C THR A 15 -12.72 -14.41 -5.02
N ASN A 16 -13.75 -14.93 -5.74
CA ASN A 16 -14.56 -14.14 -6.66
C ASN A 16 -15.27 -12.95 -5.97
N PRO A 17 -15.00 -11.69 -6.35
CA PRO A 17 -15.63 -10.50 -5.77
C PRO A 17 -17.14 -10.45 -5.95
N GLU A 18 -17.68 -11.02 -7.04
CA GLU A 18 -19.12 -11.07 -7.32
C GLU A 18 -19.87 -12.14 -6.51
N GLY A 19 -19.12 -12.99 -5.78
CA GLY A 19 -19.72 -14.03 -4.95
C GLY A 19 -20.40 -13.50 -3.69
N SER A 20 -21.06 -14.42 -2.96
CA SER A 20 -21.62 -14.11 -1.64
C SER A 20 -20.51 -13.72 -0.65
N LEU A 21 -20.74 -12.70 0.14
CA LEU A 21 -19.79 -12.20 1.15
C LEU A 21 -19.98 -12.84 2.54
N ARG A 22 -20.98 -13.72 2.72
CA ARG A 22 -21.35 -14.28 4.04
C ARG A 22 -20.24 -15.07 4.74
N ASP A 23 -19.34 -15.71 3.99
CA ASP A 23 -18.19 -16.41 4.56
C ASP A 23 -17.11 -15.47 5.10
N LEU A 24 -17.18 -14.16 4.79
CA LEU A 24 -16.37 -13.11 5.38
C LEU A 24 -16.90 -12.58 6.74
N ASP A 25 -18.07 -13.03 7.20
CA ASP A 25 -18.60 -12.62 8.51
C ASP A 25 -17.65 -12.95 9.66
N ALA A 26 -16.90 -14.04 9.52
CA ALA A 26 -15.85 -14.38 10.48
C ALA A 26 -14.75 -13.31 10.49
N LEU A 27 -14.25 -12.90 9.32
CA LEU A 27 -13.26 -11.82 9.20
C LEU A 27 -13.79 -10.51 9.80
N GLY A 28 -15.06 -10.18 9.51
CA GLY A 28 -15.70 -9.00 10.06
C GLY A 28 -15.75 -8.95 11.59
N ARG A 29 -15.87 -10.11 12.25
CA ARG A 29 -15.74 -10.22 13.71
C ARG A 29 -14.30 -10.10 14.19
N MET A 30 -13.35 -10.70 13.46
CA MET A 30 -11.92 -10.70 13.80
C MET A 30 -11.29 -9.30 13.70
N VAL A 31 -11.71 -8.48 12.74
CA VAL A 31 -11.19 -7.11 12.59
C VAL A 31 -11.84 -6.12 13.57
N GLU A 32 -12.95 -6.51 14.22
CA GLU A 32 -13.62 -5.71 15.26
C GLU A 32 -13.83 -4.24 14.86
N ASP A 33 -13.32 -3.33 15.67
CA ASP A 33 -13.42 -1.89 15.47
C ASP A 33 -12.14 -1.27 14.88
N ALA A 34 -11.27 -2.09 14.27
CA ALA A 34 -10.03 -1.60 13.67
C ALA A 34 -10.31 -0.44 12.70
N GLN A 35 -9.49 0.59 12.77
CA GLN A 35 -9.60 1.75 11.90
C GLN A 35 -8.81 1.55 10.59
N VAL A 36 -7.73 0.77 10.67
CA VAL A 36 -6.92 0.37 9.51
C VAL A 36 -6.74 -1.15 9.53
N VAL A 37 -7.09 -1.80 8.44
CA VAL A 37 -6.85 -3.23 8.22
C VAL A 37 -5.82 -3.37 7.11
N GLY A 38 -4.62 -3.86 7.43
CA GLY A 38 -3.61 -4.23 6.43
C GLY A 38 -3.92 -5.64 5.91
N LEU A 39 -4.14 -5.78 4.61
CA LEU A 39 -4.35 -7.05 3.94
C LEU A 39 -3.21 -7.32 2.96
N GLY A 40 -2.36 -8.26 3.35
CA GLY A 40 -1.18 -8.64 2.61
C GLY A 40 -1.44 -9.60 1.46
N GLU A 41 -0.48 -9.70 0.55
CA GLU A 41 -0.33 -10.81 -0.41
C GLU A 41 1.05 -11.42 -0.31
N ALA A 42 1.14 -12.73 -0.59
CA ALA A 42 2.41 -13.47 -0.64
C ALA A 42 3.12 -13.35 -1.99
N THR A 43 2.49 -12.74 -2.99
CA THR A 43 3.05 -12.40 -4.30
C THR A 43 2.26 -11.27 -4.96
N HIS A 44 2.97 -10.35 -5.62
CA HIS A 44 2.37 -9.26 -6.39
C HIS A 44 1.73 -9.68 -7.72
N GLY A 45 1.63 -10.96 -8.02
CA GLY A 45 1.18 -11.44 -9.33
C GLY A 45 0.02 -12.42 -9.32
N SER A 46 -0.66 -12.62 -8.20
CA SER A 46 -1.79 -13.56 -8.10
C SER A 46 -3.14 -12.87 -8.22
N ARG A 47 -3.95 -13.37 -9.18
CA ARG A 47 -5.36 -13.02 -9.33
C ARG A 47 -6.16 -13.25 -8.05
N ASP A 48 -5.90 -14.36 -7.37
CA ASP A 48 -6.70 -14.77 -6.23
C ASP A 48 -6.50 -13.86 -5.03
N PHE A 49 -5.26 -13.37 -4.79
CA PHE A 49 -5.02 -12.38 -3.77
C PHE A 49 -5.68 -11.04 -4.09
N PHE A 50 -5.62 -10.56 -5.33
CA PHE A 50 -6.22 -9.29 -5.70
C PHE A 50 -7.75 -9.35 -5.65
N ARG A 51 -8.35 -10.45 -6.12
CA ARG A 51 -9.79 -10.70 -5.99
C ARG A 51 -10.22 -10.83 -4.52
N MET A 52 -9.40 -11.47 -3.68
CA MET A 52 -9.67 -11.53 -2.24
C MET A 52 -9.64 -10.13 -1.61
N LYS A 53 -8.68 -9.27 -1.98
CA LYS A 53 -8.63 -7.87 -1.53
C LYS A 53 -9.86 -7.08 -1.97
N HIS A 54 -10.28 -7.22 -3.22
CA HIS A 54 -11.51 -6.61 -3.73
C HIS A 54 -12.73 -7.13 -2.95
N ARG A 55 -12.83 -8.44 -2.76
CA ARG A 55 -13.93 -9.09 -2.05
C ARG A 55 -14.00 -8.65 -0.58
N VAL A 56 -12.86 -8.61 0.11
CA VAL A 56 -12.76 -8.11 1.49
C VAL A 56 -13.10 -6.63 1.57
N PHE A 57 -12.63 -5.79 0.63
CA PHE A 57 -12.97 -4.37 0.62
C PHE A 57 -14.48 -4.15 0.45
N ARG A 58 -15.12 -4.86 -0.49
CA ARG A 58 -16.57 -4.84 -0.63
C ARG A 58 -17.28 -5.17 0.69
N TYR A 59 -16.90 -6.26 1.34
CA TYR A 59 -17.47 -6.66 2.62
C TYR A 59 -17.28 -5.57 3.69
N LEU A 60 -16.08 -5.02 3.80
CA LEU A 60 -15.78 -3.98 4.78
C LEU A 60 -16.55 -2.67 4.49
N VAL A 61 -16.76 -2.33 3.23
CA VAL A 61 -17.60 -1.17 2.82
C VAL A 61 -19.06 -1.41 3.17
N GLU A 62 -19.61 -2.56 2.76
CA GLU A 62 -21.03 -2.86 2.90
C GLU A 62 -21.44 -3.12 4.36
N GLU A 63 -20.57 -3.78 5.17
CA GLU A 63 -20.94 -4.29 6.50
C GLU A 63 -20.19 -3.59 7.66
N LYS A 64 -19.07 -2.92 7.40
CA LYS A 64 -18.19 -2.41 8.46
C LYS A 64 -17.89 -0.91 8.35
N GLY A 65 -18.45 -0.20 7.35
CA GLY A 65 -18.32 1.24 7.21
C GLY A 65 -16.91 1.72 6.77
N PHE A 66 -16.13 0.86 6.12
CA PHE A 66 -14.88 1.29 5.50
C PHE A 66 -15.17 2.16 4.28
N ARG A 67 -14.33 3.19 4.06
CA ARG A 67 -14.54 4.14 2.95
C ARG A 67 -13.28 4.44 2.17
N SER A 68 -12.11 3.94 2.58
CA SER A 68 -10.87 4.16 1.83
C SER A 68 -10.14 2.85 1.54
N PHE A 69 -9.66 2.73 0.30
CA PHE A 69 -8.74 1.70 -0.16
C PHE A 69 -7.37 2.34 -0.38
N SER A 70 -6.34 1.83 0.31
CA SER A 70 -4.95 2.23 0.11
C SER A 70 -4.21 1.17 -0.68
N LEU A 71 -3.44 1.57 -1.68
CA LEU A 71 -2.56 0.69 -2.44
C LEU A 71 -1.10 1.11 -2.24
N GLU A 72 -0.18 0.15 -2.22
CA GLU A 72 1.27 0.34 -2.34
C GLU A 72 1.61 0.97 -3.71
N LEU A 73 1.29 2.26 -3.84
CA LEU A 73 1.34 3.08 -5.05
C LEU A 73 1.75 4.50 -4.66
N PRO A 74 2.48 5.26 -5.51
CA PRO A 74 2.83 6.64 -5.20
C PRO A 74 1.62 7.51 -4.84
N TRP A 75 1.83 8.43 -3.89
CA TRP A 75 0.79 9.36 -3.42
C TRP A 75 0.09 10.10 -4.56
N SER A 76 0.87 10.68 -5.51
CA SER A 76 0.30 11.42 -6.66
C SER A 76 -0.53 10.52 -7.56
N SER A 77 -0.03 9.32 -7.87
CA SER A 77 -0.74 8.34 -8.69
C SER A 77 -2.06 7.91 -8.04
N GLY A 78 -2.04 7.70 -6.71
CA GLY A 78 -3.25 7.41 -5.95
C GLY A 78 -4.29 8.54 -6.01
N LEU A 79 -3.87 9.81 -6.02
CA LEU A 79 -4.80 10.94 -6.16
C LEU A 79 -5.46 10.96 -7.54
N ARG A 80 -4.74 10.65 -8.63
CA ARG A 80 -5.35 10.57 -9.96
C ARG A 80 -6.39 9.45 -10.07
N VAL A 81 -6.09 8.28 -9.49
CA VAL A 81 -7.09 7.19 -9.38
C VAL A 81 -8.29 7.65 -8.54
N ASN A 82 -8.06 8.38 -7.45
CA ASN A 82 -9.13 8.90 -6.59
C ASN A 82 -10.03 9.91 -7.31
N ASP A 83 -9.46 10.80 -8.11
CA ASP A 83 -10.23 11.76 -8.92
C ASP A 83 -11.14 11.03 -9.93
N TYR A 84 -10.67 9.93 -10.53
CA TYR A 84 -11.51 9.04 -11.34
C TYR A 84 -12.61 8.35 -10.50
N VAL A 85 -12.25 7.77 -9.37
CA VAL A 85 -13.18 7.05 -8.49
C VAL A 85 -14.29 7.97 -7.96
N LEU A 86 -13.96 9.19 -7.55
CA LEU A 86 -14.92 10.15 -6.99
C LEU A 86 -15.74 10.84 -8.07
N ASN A 87 -15.09 11.37 -9.10
CA ASN A 87 -15.68 12.32 -10.04
C ASN A 87 -15.82 11.77 -11.46
N GLY A 88 -15.13 10.66 -11.80
CA GLY A 88 -15.03 10.13 -13.16
C GLY A 88 -14.10 10.99 -14.03
N GLU A 89 -13.14 11.66 -13.41
CA GLU A 89 -12.17 12.48 -14.12
C GLU A 89 -11.11 11.59 -14.78
N GLY A 90 -10.89 11.77 -16.08
CA GLY A 90 -9.96 10.99 -16.88
C GLY A 90 -10.52 9.68 -17.41
N ASP A 91 -9.68 8.92 -18.08
CA ASP A 91 -9.91 7.57 -18.57
C ASP A 91 -9.04 6.58 -17.80
N LEU A 92 -9.61 5.45 -17.37
CA LEU A 92 -8.87 4.50 -16.52
C LEU A 92 -7.70 3.82 -17.27
N ASP A 93 -7.83 3.63 -18.60
CA ASP A 93 -6.74 3.09 -19.41
C ASP A 93 -5.56 4.08 -19.48
N ASP A 94 -5.87 5.36 -19.65
CA ASP A 94 -4.87 6.42 -19.67
C ASP A 94 -4.21 6.57 -18.28
N ILE A 95 -4.99 6.56 -17.21
CA ILE A 95 -4.48 6.64 -15.84
C ILE A 95 -3.57 5.43 -15.55
N ALA A 96 -3.99 4.22 -15.87
CA ALA A 96 -3.19 3.02 -15.62
C ALA A 96 -1.89 3.02 -16.45
N ARG A 97 -1.94 3.48 -17.71
CA ARG A 97 -0.75 3.62 -18.55
C ARG A 97 0.22 4.66 -18.00
N ASP A 98 -0.29 5.78 -17.49
CA ASP A 98 0.54 6.91 -17.07
C ASP A 98 1.09 6.77 -15.66
N GLU A 99 0.32 6.14 -14.75
CA GLU A 99 0.62 6.08 -13.32
C GLU A 99 1.17 4.72 -12.85
N PHE A 100 0.76 3.61 -13.49
CA PHE A 100 1.24 2.29 -13.11
C PHE A 100 2.48 1.94 -13.94
N GLN A 101 3.58 2.60 -13.64
CA GLN A 101 4.85 2.48 -14.37
C GLN A 101 6.02 2.12 -13.44
N GLY A 102 7.18 1.82 -14.01
CA GLY A 102 8.39 1.46 -13.28
C GLY A 102 8.16 0.22 -12.40
N THR A 103 8.46 0.31 -11.12
CA THR A 103 8.22 -0.77 -10.15
C THR A 103 6.73 -0.99 -9.87
N TYR A 104 5.88 0.00 -10.11
CA TYR A 104 4.43 -0.05 -9.89
C TYR A 104 3.64 -0.59 -11.07
N ARG A 105 4.30 -0.91 -12.19
CA ARG A 105 3.62 -1.46 -13.40
C ARG A 105 2.92 -2.79 -13.13
N ILE A 106 3.29 -3.52 -12.07
CA ILE A 106 2.62 -4.77 -11.68
C ILE A 106 1.15 -4.55 -11.31
N TRP A 107 0.78 -3.34 -10.87
CA TRP A 107 -0.59 -2.98 -10.57
C TRP A 107 -1.46 -2.74 -11.82
N ASN A 108 -0.86 -2.64 -13.01
CA ASN A 108 -1.60 -2.57 -14.28
C ASN A 108 -2.09 -3.96 -14.68
N ASN A 109 -3.10 -4.44 -13.97
CA ASN A 109 -3.72 -5.74 -14.18
C ASN A 109 -5.24 -5.66 -14.09
N GLN A 110 -5.91 -6.70 -14.60
CA GLN A 110 -7.37 -6.73 -14.70
C GLN A 110 -8.06 -6.67 -13.33
N ASP A 111 -7.49 -7.30 -12.33
CA ASP A 111 -8.15 -7.44 -11.02
C ASP A 111 -8.19 -6.09 -10.26
N TYR A 112 -7.13 -5.26 -10.33
CA TYR A 112 -7.15 -3.90 -9.80
C TYR A 112 -8.01 -2.95 -10.64
N ARG A 113 -8.05 -3.16 -11.96
CA ARG A 113 -8.98 -2.43 -12.81
C ARG A 113 -10.43 -2.68 -12.38
N ASP A 114 -10.81 -3.96 -12.23
CA ASP A 114 -12.15 -4.36 -11.80
C ASP A 114 -12.51 -3.74 -10.42
N LEU A 115 -11.56 -3.68 -9.49
CA LEU A 115 -11.74 -3.02 -8.20
C LEU A 115 -11.99 -1.50 -8.35
N ILE A 116 -11.17 -0.81 -9.14
CA ILE A 116 -11.30 0.65 -9.35
C ILE A 116 -12.63 0.98 -10.03
N GLU A 117 -13.03 0.19 -11.03
CA GLU A 117 -14.34 0.33 -11.69
C GLU A 117 -15.50 0.06 -10.73
N TRP A 118 -15.38 -0.97 -9.87
CA TRP A 118 -16.37 -1.22 -8.83
C TRP A 118 -16.49 -0.03 -7.87
N MET A 119 -15.38 0.57 -7.43
CA MET A 119 -15.38 1.76 -6.56
C MET A 119 -16.09 2.93 -7.25
N ARG A 120 -15.82 3.17 -8.53
CA ARG A 120 -16.48 4.20 -9.32
C ARG A 120 -17.99 3.98 -9.41
N GLU A 121 -18.42 2.73 -9.70
CA GLU A 121 -19.82 2.40 -9.79
C GLU A 121 -20.52 2.44 -8.42
N TYR A 122 -19.84 2.06 -7.35
CA TYR A 122 -20.32 2.23 -5.98
C TYR A 122 -20.63 3.71 -5.70
N ASN A 123 -19.71 4.62 -6.01
CA ASN A 123 -19.86 6.05 -5.77
C ASN A 123 -21.01 6.67 -6.58
N ARG A 124 -21.22 6.22 -7.82
CA ARG A 124 -22.37 6.65 -8.61
C ARG A 124 -23.70 6.31 -7.94
N ARG A 125 -23.76 5.19 -7.25
CA ARG A 125 -24.97 4.73 -6.52
C ARG A 125 -25.07 5.33 -5.12
N HIS A 126 -23.95 5.76 -4.53
CA HIS A 126 -23.86 6.29 -3.15
C HIS A 126 -23.19 7.67 -3.12
N PRO A 127 -23.74 8.71 -3.77
CA PRO A 127 -23.06 9.99 -3.93
C PRO A 127 -22.85 10.76 -2.61
N THR A 128 -23.58 10.42 -1.56
CA THR A 128 -23.45 11.05 -0.23
C THR A 128 -22.55 10.27 0.74
N ASP A 129 -22.10 9.09 0.34
CA ASP A 129 -21.27 8.21 1.16
C ASP A 129 -20.24 7.45 0.28
N PRO A 130 -19.36 8.19 -0.42
CA PRO A 130 -18.46 7.62 -1.39
C PRO A 130 -17.29 6.87 -0.74
N VAL A 131 -16.75 5.90 -1.49
CA VAL A 131 -15.45 5.30 -1.20
C VAL A 131 -14.34 6.08 -1.89
N GLN A 132 -13.14 6.07 -1.32
CA GLN A 132 -11.97 6.80 -1.79
C GLN A 132 -10.80 5.85 -2.05
N PHE A 133 -9.91 6.24 -2.95
CA PHE A 133 -8.68 5.54 -3.26
C PHE A 133 -7.47 6.40 -2.86
N MET A 134 -6.42 5.79 -2.30
CA MET A 134 -5.16 6.49 -2.04
C MET A 134 -3.95 5.62 -2.40
N GLY A 135 -2.87 6.25 -2.82
CA GLY A 135 -1.54 5.69 -2.80
C GLY A 135 -0.81 6.10 -1.53
N ASP A 136 -0.05 5.20 -0.93
CA ASP A 136 0.67 5.50 0.31
C ASP A 136 2.18 5.63 0.15
N ASP A 137 2.72 5.25 -1.01
CA ASP A 137 4.16 5.14 -1.25
C ASP A 137 4.80 6.47 -1.72
N MET A 138 6.13 6.52 -1.62
CA MET A 138 6.96 7.69 -1.94
C MET A 138 7.51 7.71 -3.38
N GLY A 139 7.21 6.70 -4.21
CA GLY A 139 7.98 6.40 -5.43
C GLY A 139 7.96 7.44 -6.55
N TYR A 140 6.94 8.27 -6.64
CA TYR A 140 6.80 9.29 -7.66
C TYR A 140 5.97 10.47 -7.14
N ALA A 141 6.36 11.69 -7.53
CA ALA A 141 5.57 12.91 -7.32
C ALA A 141 5.31 13.56 -8.68
N GLY A 142 4.13 13.36 -9.21
CA GLY A 142 3.72 13.90 -10.52
C GLY A 142 3.73 15.43 -10.57
N PRO A 143 3.80 16.03 -11.78
CA PRO A 143 3.87 17.47 -11.95
C PRO A 143 2.66 18.20 -11.33
N GLU A 144 1.47 17.59 -11.38
CA GLU A 144 0.25 18.13 -10.80
C GLU A 144 0.36 18.35 -9.28
N LEU A 145 1.19 17.57 -8.59
CA LEU A 145 1.41 17.77 -7.16
C LEU A 145 2.16 19.07 -6.87
N TYR A 146 3.17 19.38 -7.70
CA TYR A 146 3.90 20.65 -7.67
C TYR A 146 2.99 21.85 -8.02
N ASP A 147 2.10 21.65 -8.99
CA ASP A 147 1.12 22.67 -9.40
C ASP A 147 0.14 22.95 -8.26
N ARG A 148 -0.45 21.94 -7.63
CA ARG A 148 -1.35 22.08 -6.46
C ARG A 148 -0.69 22.89 -5.33
N VAL A 149 0.58 22.62 -5.02
CA VAL A 149 1.34 23.38 -4.00
C VAL A 149 1.59 24.81 -4.46
N SER A 150 2.04 25.02 -5.70
CA SER A 150 2.38 26.35 -6.24
C SER A 150 1.16 27.24 -6.35
N ASP A 151 0.02 26.69 -6.77
CA ASP A 151 -1.26 27.39 -6.89
C ASP A 151 -1.79 27.80 -5.52
N TYR A 152 -1.75 26.90 -4.54
CA TYR A 152 -2.10 27.23 -3.16
C TYR A 152 -1.23 28.39 -2.64
N VAL A 153 0.09 28.31 -2.83
CA VAL A 153 1.01 29.37 -2.39
C VAL A 153 0.71 30.68 -3.11
N ALA A 154 0.44 30.65 -4.42
CA ALA A 154 0.14 31.86 -5.19
C ALA A 154 -1.14 32.56 -4.71
N ARG A 155 -2.16 31.81 -4.32
CA ARG A 155 -3.44 32.35 -3.80
C ARG A 155 -3.34 32.79 -2.34
N SER A 156 -2.81 31.93 -1.47
CA SER A 156 -2.92 32.12 -0.02
C SER A 156 -1.69 32.78 0.61
N HIS A 157 -0.51 32.63 -0.01
CA HIS A 157 0.78 33.13 0.49
C HIS A 157 1.61 33.83 -0.63
N PRO A 158 1.11 34.87 -1.34
CA PRO A 158 1.74 35.43 -2.52
C PRO A 158 3.19 35.93 -2.29
N ARG A 159 3.54 36.27 -1.04
CA ARG A 159 4.91 36.65 -0.66
C ARG A 159 5.91 35.50 -0.76
N LEU A 160 5.44 34.24 -0.68
CA LEU A 160 6.28 33.05 -0.80
C LEU A 160 6.38 32.53 -2.24
N LYS A 161 5.54 33.04 -3.17
CA LYS A 161 5.45 32.52 -4.56
C LYS A 161 6.82 32.45 -5.25
N ALA A 162 7.57 33.56 -5.23
CA ALA A 162 8.88 33.60 -5.89
C ALA A 162 9.87 32.61 -5.26
N ARG A 163 9.85 32.49 -3.93
CA ARG A 163 10.74 31.56 -3.22
C ARG A 163 10.40 30.09 -3.47
N VAL A 164 9.12 29.71 -3.48
CA VAL A 164 8.69 28.36 -3.80
C VAL A 164 9.01 28.03 -5.26
N ALA A 165 8.75 28.93 -6.21
CA ALA A 165 9.10 28.75 -7.61
C ALA A 165 10.63 28.59 -7.82
N GLU A 166 11.46 29.30 -7.07
CA GLU A 166 12.91 29.10 -7.07
C GLU A 166 13.32 27.71 -6.55
N LEU A 167 12.74 27.30 -5.41
CA LEU A 167 13.05 26.00 -4.79
C LEU A 167 12.58 24.81 -5.66
N TYR A 168 11.45 24.92 -6.35
CA TYR A 168 10.94 23.88 -7.24
C TYR A 168 11.49 23.93 -8.67
N ARG A 169 12.30 24.93 -9.02
CA ARG A 169 12.83 25.09 -10.39
C ARG A 169 13.54 23.82 -10.86
N GLY A 170 13.05 23.23 -11.97
CA GLY A 170 13.61 22.03 -12.60
C GLY A 170 13.40 20.73 -11.81
N LEU A 171 12.52 20.73 -10.81
CA LEU A 171 12.18 19.52 -10.05
C LEU A 171 10.94 18.78 -10.58
N PRO A 172 9.86 19.48 -11.01
CA PRO A 172 8.68 18.80 -11.56
C PRO A 172 9.05 17.90 -12.73
N PRO A 173 8.51 16.66 -12.77
CA PRO A 173 8.69 15.75 -13.90
C PRO A 173 8.23 16.38 -15.22
N THR A 174 9.00 16.14 -16.30
CA THR A 174 8.68 16.54 -17.67
C THR A 174 8.58 15.36 -18.61
N THR A 175 8.78 14.14 -18.09
CA THR A 175 8.67 12.85 -18.77
C THR A 175 7.71 11.97 -18.01
N ASP A 176 7.39 10.80 -18.57
CA ASP A 176 6.62 9.77 -17.87
C ASP A 176 7.31 9.29 -16.59
N ALA A 177 6.55 8.65 -15.70
CA ALA A 177 7.01 8.27 -14.36
C ALA A 177 8.22 7.32 -14.38
N ALA A 178 8.26 6.34 -15.31
CA ALA A 178 9.38 5.39 -15.40
C ALA A 178 10.66 6.09 -15.86
N THR A 179 10.58 6.87 -16.94
CA THR A 179 11.72 7.66 -17.47
C THR A 179 12.24 8.64 -16.42
N TYR A 180 11.33 9.33 -15.71
CA TYR A 180 11.72 10.25 -14.63
C TYR A 180 12.42 9.54 -13.48
N TYR A 181 11.89 8.41 -13.04
CA TYR A 181 12.45 7.59 -11.97
C TYR A 181 13.88 7.14 -12.29
N ASP A 182 14.06 6.55 -13.47
CA ASP A 182 15.37 6.07 -13.93
C ASP A 182 16.40 7.20 -14.05
N ALA A 183 15.98 8.33 -14.65
CA ALA A 183 16.83 9.50 -14.77
C ALA A 183 17.20 10.09 -13.39
N TYR A 184 16.25 10.12 -12.44
CA TYR A 184 16.51 10.64 -11.09
C TYR A 184 17.55 9.81 -10.34
N LEU A 185 17.48 8.49 -10.43
CA LEU A 185 18.45 7.58 -9.79
C LEU A 185 19.85 7.64 -10.43
N GLN A 186 19.95 8.06 -11.71
CA GLN A 186 21.24 8.29 -12.38
C GLN A 186 21.90 9.62 -11.99
N LEU A 187 21.19 10.55 -11.35
CA LEU A 187 21.78 11.80 -10.88
C LEU A 187 22.86 11.52 -9.83
N PRO A 188 23.94 12.35 -9.78
CA PRO A 188 24.91 12.30 -8.71
C PRO A 188 24.24 12.39 -7.33
N LEU A 189 24.71 11.62 -6.36
CA LEU A 189 24.14 11.60 -5.00
C LEU A 189 24.05 13.01 -4.39
N ALA A 190 25.06 13.87 -4.63
CA ALA A 190 25.07 15.25 -4.15
C ALA A 190 23.88 16.06 -4.71
N GLU A 191 23.53 15.86 -5.98
CA GLU A 191 22.37 16.51 -6.62
C GLU A 191 21.06 15.98 -6.05
N ARG A 192 20.95 14.67 -5.85
CA ARG A 192 19.76 14.06 -5.22
C ARG A 192 19.53 14.61 -3.81
N LYS A 193 20.60 14.78 -3.01
CA LYS A 193 20.56 15.41 -1.69
C LYS A 193 20.15 16.88 -1.75
N GLU A 194 20.67 17.66 -2.73
CA GLU A 194 20.27 19.04 -2.94
C GLU A 194 18.77 19.17 -3.26
N ARG A 195 18.25 18.27 -4.10
CA ARG A 195 16.81 18.21 -4.42
C ARG A 195 15.96 17.92 -3.18
N ALA A 196 16.39 17.00 -2.34
CA ALA A 196 15.75 16.69 -1.06
C ALA A 196 15.74 17.92 -0.11
N GLU A 197 16.86 18.64 0.00
CA GLU A 197 16.94 19.88 0.80
C GLU A 197 15.99 20.96 0.26
N ARG A 198 15.91 21.13 -1.07
CA ARG A 198 15.04 22.14 -1.70
C ARG A 198 13.56 21.85 -1.46
N THR A 199 13.15 20.61 -1.64
CA THR A 199 11.77 20.17 -1.38
C THR A 199 11.43 20.24 0.10
N GLY A 200 12.36 19.88 0.99
CA GLY A 200 12.22 19.99 2.44
C GLY A 200 12.01 21.45 2.88
N LYS A 201 12.75 22.41 2.28
CA LYS A 201 12.56 23.84 2.55
C LYS A 201 11.15 24.33 2.17
N VAL A 202 10.55 23.84 1.08
CA VAL A 202 9.17 24.19 0.74
C VAL A 202 8.19 23.63 1.78
N TYR A 203 8.35 22.38 2.14
CA TYR A 203 7.53 21.75 3.16
C TYR A 203 7.58 22.51 4.50
N GLU A 204 8.77 22.89 4.97
CA GLU A 204 8.95 23.65 6.21
C GLU A 204 8.35 25.08 6.10
N LEU A 205 8.57 25.78 4.98
CA LEU A 205 7.95 27.07 4.75
C LEU A 205 6.43 27.04 4.90
N LEU A 206 5.77 26.00 4.36
CA LEU A 206 4.32 25.85 4.51
C LEU A 206 3.93 25.54 5.96
N ARG A 207 4.64 24.66 6.65
CA ARG A 207 4.39 24.35 8.06
C ARG A 207 4.47 25.59 8.96
N GLU A 208 5.46 26.44 8.72
CA GLU A 208 5.61 27.71 9.46
C GLU A 208 4.42 28.65 9.29
N GLN A 209 3.78 28.68 8.10
CA GLN A 209 2.58 29.50 7.90
C GLN A 209 1.42 29.03 8.80
N GLY A 210 1.22 27.74 8.94
CA GLY A 210 0.21 27.17 9.85
C GLY A 210 0.47 27.49 11.33
N ALA A 211 1.73 27.42 11.75
CA ALA A 211 2.13 27.77 13.12
C ALA A 211 1.86 29.24 13.41
N LYS A 212 2.16 30.13 12.45
CA LYS A 212 1.90 31.59 12.57
C LYS A 212 0.40 31.88 12.58
N ALA A 213 -0.39 31.18 11.75
CA ALA A 213 -1.85 31.32 11.71
C ALA A 213 -2.50 30.84 13.00
N GLY A 214 -2.04 29.72 13.58
CA GLY A 214 -2.53 29.20 14.86
C GLY A 214 -2.24 30.11 16.07
N ALA A 215 -1.20 30.94 16.00
CA ALA A 215 -0.84 31.91 17.02
C ALA A 215 -1.60 33.25 16.89
N GLY A 216 -2.29 33.50 15.78
CA GLY A 216 -2.86 34.82 15.48
C GLY A 216 -4.27 34.86 14.91
N VAL A 217 -4.93 33.74 14.69
CA VAL A 217 -6.28 33.74 14.08
C VAL A 217 -7.33 33.42 15.13
N GLY A 218 -7.93 34.47 15.62
CA GLY A 218 -9.31 34.41 16.10
C GLY A 218 -10.23 33.83 15.01
N ALA A 219 -11.24 33.08 15.39
CA ALA A 219 -12.19 32.28 14.67
C ALA A 219 -12.87 32.93 13.43
N GLY A 220 -12.14 33.21 12.35
CA GLY A 220 -12.66 33.91 11.18
C GLY A 220 -12.23 33.39 9.81
N GLY A 221 -11.30 32.42 9.73
CA GLY A 221 -10.98 31.74 8.47
C GLY A 221 -11.97 30.61 8.21
N GLY A 222 -12.69 30.63 7.10
CA GLY A 222 -13.67 29.61 6.74
C GLY A 222 -13.07 28.20 6.71
N GLY A 223 -13.88 27.18 6.98
CA GLY A 223 -13.44 25.78 7.02
C GLY A 223 -12.70 25.31 5.77
N SER A 224 -13.01 25.89 4.58
CA SER A 224 -12.37 25.61 3.29
C SER A 224 -10.87 25.99 3.25
N ASP A 225 -10.50 27.19 3.71
CA ASP A 225 -9.11 27.67 3.65
C ASP A 225 -8.18 26.79 4.51
N ARG A 226 -8.68 26.33 5.66
CA ARG A 226 -7.95 25.41 6.51
C ARG A 226 -7.79 24.04 5.86
N GLN A 227 -8.79 23.60 5.12
CA GLN A 227 -8.75 22.35 4.40
C GLN A 227 -7.70 22.40 3.28
N GLU A 228 -7.72 23.46 2.45
CA GLU A 228 -6.75 23.67 1.38
C GLU A 228 -5.32 23.73 1.92
N TYR A 229 -5.11 24.41 3.05
CA TYR A 229 -3.81 24.47 3.72
C TYR A 229 -3.31 23.06 4.11
N ILE A 230 -4.14 22.25 4.77
CA ILE A 230 -3.76 20.92 5.22
C ILE A 230 -3.36 20.03 4.03
N TRP A 231 -4.11 20.10 2.92
CA TRP A 231 -3.78 19.36 1.70
C TRP A 231 -2.49 19.87 1.04
N ALA A 232 -2.30 21.20 0.96
CA ALA A 232 -1.08 21.77 0.39
C ALA A 232 0.18 21.37 1.17
N VAL A 233 0.10 21.34 2.49
CA VAL A 233 1.19 20.83 3.35
C VAL A 233 1.46 19.35 3.09
N GLN A 234 0.42 18.52 2.95
CA GLN A 234 0.60 17.09 2.68
C GLN A 234 1.16 16.84 1.27
N HIS A 235 0.75 17.61 0.26
CA HIS A 235 1.32 17.52 -1.08
C HIS A 235 2.80 17.91 -1.10
N ALA A 236 3.17 19.00 -0.43
CA ALA A 236 4.57 19.39 -0.28
C ALA A 236 5.39 18.33 0.48
N ARG A 237 4.77 17.69 1.50
CA ARG A 237 5.37 16.57 2.21
C ARG A 237 5.60 15.37 1.30
N ALA A 238 4.62 14.97 0.47
CA ALA A 238 4.75 13.85 -0.46
C ALA A 238 5.86 14.08 -1.49
N ILE A 239 5.98 15.31 -2.02
CA ILE A 239 7.10 15.70 -2.89
C ILE A 239 8.44 15.54 -2.15
N HIS A 240 8.52 16.01 -0.90
CA HIS A 240 9.74 15.87 -0.10
C HIS A 240 10.04 14.41 0.24
N GLN A 241 9.05 13.61 0.58
CA GLN A 241 9.20 12.18 0.88
C GLN A 241 9.85 11.42 -0.28
N MET A 242 9.43 11.68 -1.52
CA MET A 242 10.08 11.12 -2.72
C MET A 242 11.55 11.55 -2.81
N ALA A 243 11.82 12.86 -2.75
CA ALA A 243 13.17 13.39 -2.92
C ALA A 243 14.12 12.90 -1.80
N GLU A 244 13.64 12.83 -0.57
CA GLU A 244 14.39 12.29 0.58
C GLU A 244 14.68 10.80 0.41
N GLY A 245 13.68 10.00 0.03
CA GLY A 245 13.85 8.58 -0.24
C GLY A 245 14.90 8.30 -1.33
N PHE A 246 14.98 9.16 -2.34
CA PHE A 246 15.98 9.03 -3.41
C PHE A 246 17.33 9.70 -3.08
N SER A 247 17.47 10.33 -1.92
CA SER A 247 18.75 10.89 -1.46
C SER A 247 19.70 9.89 -0.79
N PHE A 248 19.23 8.68 -0.53
CA PHE A 248 20.08 7.59 -0.03
C PHE A 248 21.03 7.08 -1.11
N ASP A 249 22.20 6.61 -0.70
CA ASP A 249 23.18 6.00 -1.63
C ASP A 249 22.81 4.54 -1.90
N ILE A 250 22.28 4.29 -3.11
CA ILE A 250 21.86 2.94 -3.53
C ILE A 250 23.02 1.99 -3.83
N ALA A 251 24.29 2.51 -3.88
CA ALA A 251 25.48 1.69 -4.01
C ALA A 251 26.00 1.17 -2.64
N ASP A 252 25.49 1.73 -1.53
CA ASP A 252 25.79 1.31 -0.15
C ASP A 252 24.62 0.49 0.41
N GLU A 253 24.84 -0.80 0.67
CA GLU A 253 23.83 -1.72 1.17
C GLU A 253 23.19 -1.23 2.48
N SER A 254 23.95 -0.63 3.37
CA SER A 254 23.43 -0.07 4.62
C SER A 254 22.47 1.12 4.38
N GLN A 255 22.74 1.91 3.34
CA GLN A 255 21.88 3.01 2.93
C GLN A 255 20.61 2.48 2.22
N VAL A 256 20.70 1.38 1.47
CA VAL A 256 19.53 0.71 0.90
C VAL A 256 18.59 0.23 2.00
N VAL A 257 19.12 -0.43 3.04
CA VAL A 257 18.32 -0.85 4.21
C VAL A 257 17.69 0.36 4.92
N ALA A 258 18.43 1.45 5.07
CA ALA A 258 17.90 2.68 5.67
C ALA A 258 16.81 3.32 4.80
N MET A 259 16.96 3.28 3.48
CA MET A 259 15.95 3.75 2.52
C MET A 259 14.67 2.91 2.60
N MET A 260 14.77 1.58 2.66
CA MET A 260 13.60 0.70 2.80
C MET A 260 12.85 0.93 4.11
N LYS A 261 13.59 1.12 5.22
CA LYS A 261 12.98 1.53 6.50
C LYS A 261 12.27 2.88 6.40
N TYR A 262 12.89 3.85 5.72
CA TYR A 262 12.29 5.17 5.49
C TYR A 262 11.01 5.05 4.63
N ARG A 263 11.04 4.23 3.56
CA ARG A 263 9.87 3.96 2.72
C ARG A 263 8.69 3.44 3.54
N ASP A 264 8.90 2.41 4.35
CA ASP A 264 7.84 1.83 5.18
C ASP A 264 7.32 2.83 6.23
N GLN A 265 8.19 3.67 6.79
CA GLN A 265 7.78 4.77 7.67
C GLN A 265 6.91 5.81 6.95
N VAL A 266 7.25 6.16 5.71
CA VAL A 266 6.48 7.07 4.86
C VAL A 266 5.11 6.48 4.57
N MET A 267 5.06 5.22 4.11
CA MET A 267 3.83 4.52 3.79
C MET A 267 2.88 4.49 5.00
N ALA A 268 3.39 4.11 6.18
CA ALA A 268 2.60 4.12 7.42
C ALA A 268 2.10 5.53 7.78
N ALA A 269 2.97 6.53 7.66
CA ALA A 269 2.63 7.90 8.00
C ALA A 269 1.56 8.49 7.05
N ASN A 270 1.57 8.11 5.77
CA ASN A 270 0.59 8.54 4.78
C ASN A 270 -0.78 7.90 5.05
N VAL A 271 -0.85 6.58 5.32
CA VAL A 271 -2.10 5.90 5.72
C VAL A 271 -2.67 6.50 6.99
N ALA A 272 -1.85 6.67 8.04
CA ALA A 272 -2.30 7.26 9.30
C ALA A 272 -2.72 8.73 9.14
N TRP A 273 -2.10 9.50 8.26
CA TRP A 273 -2.51 10.86 7.94
C TRP A 273 -3.87 10.87 7.23
N TRP A 274 -4.05 10.00 6.22
CA TRP A 274 -5.31 9.88 5.48
C TRP A 274 -6.47 9.55 6.39
N HIS A 275 -6.33 8.49 7.20
CA HIS A 275 -7.34 8.12 8.20
C HIS A 275 -7.71 9.29 9.11
N ARG A 276 -6.71 9.96 9.72
CA ARG A 276 -6.99 11.12 10.60
C ARG A 276 -7.61 12.30 9.88
N ARG A 277 -7.32 12.44 8.59
CA ARG A 277 -7.77 13.57 7.78
C ARG A 277 -9.21 13.41 7.28
N THR A 278 -9.55 12.22 6.83
CA THR A 278 -10.88 11.90 6.27
C THR A 278 -11.85 11.41 7.34
N GLY A 279 -11.36 10.78 8.38
CA GLY A 279 -12.15 10.01 9.34
C GLY A 279 -12.50 8.61 8.85
N ASP A 280 -12.06 8.22 7.65
CA ASP A 280 -12.39 6.95 7.04
C ASP A 280 -11.66 5.79 7.71
N ARG A 281 -12.33 4.65 7.79
CA ARG A 281 -11.67 3.36 8.00
C ARG A 281 -11.03 2.92 6.69
N VAL A 282 -9.78 2.41 6.76
CA VAL A 282 -8.93 2.14 5.59
C VAL A 282 -8.62 0.66 5.46
N LEU A 283 -8.86 0.06 4.28
CA LEU A 283 -8.21 -1.18 3.89
C LEU A 283 -6.90 -0.84 3.20
N LEU A 284 -5.78 -1.24 3.81
CA LEU A 284 -4.44 -1.11 3.26
C LEU A 284 -4.07 -2.39 2.49
N SER A 285 -3.85 -2.26 1.20
CA SER A 285 -3.41 -3.32 0.28
C SER A 285 -1.92 -3.15 -0.01
N ALA A 286 -1.10 -4.08 0.48
CA ALA A 286 0.32 -4.12 0.21
C ALA A 286 0.83 -5.57 0.29
N HIS A 287 2.13 -5.79 0.08
CA HIS A 287 2.76 -7.09 0.29
C HIS A 287 2.71 -7.53 1.77
N ASN A 288 2.74 -8.84 2.04
CA ASN A 288 2.81 -9.37 3.41
C ASN A 288 3.90 -8.72 4.25
N THR A 289 5.09 -8.50 3.67
CA THR A 289 6.21 -7.83 4.36
C THR A 289 5.81 -6.47 4.89
N HIS A 290 5.12 -5.66 4.09
CA HIS A 290 4.73 -4.30 4.49
C HIS A 290 3.64 -4.29 5.57
N VAL A 291 2.62 -5.14 5.47
CA VAL A 291 1.52 -5.14 6.45
C VAL A 291 1.86 -5.85 7.76
N SER A 292 2.98 -6.59 7.82
CA SER A 292 3.39 -7.38 9.00
C SER A 292 3.87 -6.53 10.16
N TYR A 293 3.84 -7.10 11.38
CA TYR A 293 4.43 -6.50 12.58
C TYR A 293 5.91 -6.84 12.74
N ASP A 294 6.29 -8.05 12.32
CA ASP A 294 7.62 -8.59 12.47
C ASP A 294 8.25 -8.78 11.09
N SER A 295 9.44 -8.22 10.91
CA SER A 295 10.14 -8.38 9.65
C SER A 295 10.68 -9.81 9.49
N PHE A 296 10.52 -10.35 8.30
CA PHE A 296 11.12 -11.60 7.85
C PHE A 296 11.98 -11.40 6.59
N ASP A 297 12.30 -10.15 6.27
CA ASP A 297 13.23 -9.73 5.22
C ASP A 297 14.18 -8.67 5.79
N GLU A 298 15.48 -8.98 5.82
CA GLU A 298 16.50 -8.11 6.42
C GLU A 298 16.63 -6.74 5.74
N ARG A 299 16.16 -6.62 4.49
CA ARG A 299 16.08 -5.35 3.77
C ARG A 299 15.05 -4.39 4.38
N TYR A 300 14.08 -4.90 5.12
CA TYR A 300 12.99 -4.15 5.76
C TYR A 300 13.07 -4.28 7.29
N PRO A 301 14.03 -3.61 7.96
CA PRO A 301 14.28 -3.81 9.40
C PRO A 301 13.12 -3.39 10.30
N LYS A 302 12.20 -2.58 9.78
CA LYS A 302 10.92 -2.24 10.42
C LYS A 302 9.90 -1.95 9.34
N THR A 303 8.79 -2.66 9.41
CA THR A 303 7.74 -2.70 8.40
C THR A 303 6.71 -1.59 8.55
N GLN A 304 5.96 -1.29 7.50
CA GLN A 304 4.83 -0.36 7.53
C GLN A 304 3.82 -0.76 8.62
N GLY A 305 3.48 -2.05 8.75
CA GLY A 305 2.58 -2.56 9.77
C GLY A 305 3.10 -2.34 11.20
N ALA A 306 4.42 -2.49 11.42
CA ALA A 306 5.02 -2.16 12.71
C ALA A 306 4.92 -0.66 13.04
N PHE A 307 5.15 0.23 12.07
CA PHE A 307 4.96 1.67 12.26
C PHE A 307 3.49 2.05 12.48
N LEU A 308 2.56 1.39 11.78
CA LEU A 308 1.12 1.59 11.99
C LEU A 308 0.70 1.12 13.38
N ARG A 309 1.20 -0.03 13.84
CA ARG A 309 0.94 -0.53 15.20
C ARG A 309 1.46 0.44 16.28
N ASP A 310 2.65 1.02 16.10
CA ASP A 310 3.18 2.04 17.01
C ASP A 310 2.31 3.30 17.05
N THR A 311 1.71 3.67 15.91
CA THR A 311 0.94 4.92 15.76
C THR A 311 -0.53 4.78 16.16
N LEU A 312 -1.15 3.63 15.83
CA LEU A 312 -2.59 3.37 15.95
C LEU A 312 -2.91 2.34 17.05
N GLY A 313 -1.89 1.62 17.55
CA GLY A 313 -2.10 0.59 18.56
C GLY A 313 -3.04 -0.52 18.07
N LYS A 314 -4.07 -0.83 18.84
CA LYS A 314 -5.08 -1.86 18.52
C LYS A 314 -6.00 -1.48 17.35
N ASP A 315 -6.01 -0.22 16.93
CA ASP A 315 -6.82 0.25 15.81
C ASP A 315 -6.22 -0.16 14.45
N TYR A 316 -5.02 -0.74 14.44
CA TYR A 316 -4.43 -1.43 13.28
C TYR A 316 -4.47 -2.93 13.48
N VAL A 317 -5.04 -3.65 12.49
CA VAL A 317 -5.08 -5.12 12.42
C VAL A 317 -4.39 -5.58 11.15
N SER A 318 -3.49 -6.55 11.27
CA SER A 318 -2.75 -7.13 10.16
C SER A 318 -3.33 -8.49 9.75
N VAL A 319 -3.64 -8.63 8.47
CA VAL A 319 -4.08 -9.88 7.84
C VAL A 319 -3.03 -10.29 6.81
N GLY A 320 -2.32 -11.38 7.08
CA GLY A 320 -1.40 -11.98 6.12
C GLY A 320 -2.10 -12.96 5.19
N SER A 321 -1.49 -13.24 4.05
CA SER A 321 -1.96 -14.26 3.10
C SER A 321 -0.89 -15.30 2.82
N SER A 322 -1.30 -16.55 2.58
CA SER A 322 -0.43 -17.65 2.20
C SER A 322 -1.09 -18.53 1.14
N PHE A 323 -0.30 -19.29 0.39
CA PHE A 323 -0.80 -20.21 -0.62
C PHE A 323 0.08 -21.47 -0.69
N TYR A 324 -0.53 -22.62 -1.02
CA TYR A 324 0.19 -23.88 -1.07
C TYR A 324 0.93 -24.11 -2.39
N GLN A 325 0.26 -23.82 -3.51
CA GLN A 325 0.80 -23.94 -4.86
C GLN A 325 0.12 -22.97 -5.83
N GLY A 326 0.58 -22.92 -7.08
CA GLY A 326 -0.12 -22.17 -8.11
C GLY A 326 0.79 -21.35 -9.01
N SER A 327 0.17 -20.42 -9.74
CA SER A 327 0.86 -19.53 -10.68
C SER A 327 0.70 -18.05 -10.32
N PHE A 328 1.66 -17.26 -10.77
CA PHE A 328 1.68 -15.81 -10.57
C PHE A 328 2.44 -15.10 -11.68
N LYS A 329 2.21 -13.80 -11.84
CA LYS A 329 3.02 -12.92 -12.69
C LYS A 329 4.20 -12.37 -11.89
N ALA A 330 5.37 -12.33 -12.50
CA ALA A 330 6.53 -11.62 -11.95
C ALA A 330 7.48 -11.20 -13.09
N PHE A 331 8.34 -10.23 -12.78
CA PHE A 331 9.43 -9.85 -13.70
C PHE A 331 10.59 -10.84 -13.54
N GLY A 332 11.15 -11.29 -14.66
CA GLY A 332 12.38 -12.05 -14.65
C GLY A 332 13.50 -11.22 -14.00
N THR A 333 14.19 -11.79 -13.02
CA THR A 333 15.26 -11.07 -12.30
C THR A 333 16.51 -10.84 -13.15
N ASP A 334 16.63 -11.54 -14.26
CA ASP A 334 17.74 -11.44 -15.22
C ASP A 334 17.50 -10.44 -16.35
N ASP A 335 16.24 -10.26 -16.80
CA ASP A 335 15.91 -9.46 -17.99
C ASP A 335 14.74 -8.48 -17.80
N ASN A 336 14.13 -8.47 -16.59
CA ASN A 336 13.04 -7.58 -16.23
C ASN A 336 11.78 -7.69 -17.13
N VAL A 337 11.54 -8.89 -17.71
CA VAL A 337 10.38 -9.16 -18.57
C VAL A 337 9.29 -9.85 -17.77
N MET A 338 8.05 -9.37 -17.90
CA MET A 338 6.88 -9.95 -17.22
C MET A 338 6.54 -11.32 -17.76
N ARG A 339 6.48 -12.33 -16.89
CA ARG A 339 6.12 -13.71 -17.23
C ARG A 339 5.15 -14.30 -16.24
N THR A 340 4.51 -15.41 -16.65
CA THR A 340 3.83 -16.31 -15.72
C THR A 340 4.83 -17.33 -15.20
N TYR A 341 4.94 -17.43 -13.91
CA TYR A 341 5.69 -18.49 -13.21
C TYR A 341 4.72 -19.37 -12.45
N SER A 342 5.18 -20.57 -12.10
CA SER A 342 4.42 -21.50 -11.27
C SER A 342 5.33 -22.14 -10.22
N VAL A 343 4.77 -22.33 -9.04
CA VAL A 343 5.38 -23.14 -7.98
C VAL A 343 4.48 -24.33 -7.70
N GLY A 344 5.10 -25.49 -7.53
CA GLY A 344 4.39 -26.70 -7.12
C GLY A 344 4.08 -26.69 -5.63
N ALA A 345 3.69 -27.86 -5.10
CA ALA A 345 3.42 -28.06 -3.70
C ALA A 345 4.50 -27.50 -2.80
N ALA A 346 4.09 -26.76 -1.77
CA ALA A 346 5.00 -26.15 -0.80
C ALA A 346 5.88 -27.20 -0.11
N ARG A 347 7.09 -26.82 0.29
CA ARG A 347 8.08 -27.70 0.92
C ARG A 347 7.55 -28.27 2.24
N PRO A 348 7.85 -29.55 2.58
CA PRO A 348 7.35 -30.19 3.79
C PRO A 348 7.69 -29.49 5.11
N ASP A 349 8.74 -28.68 5.14
CA ASP A 349 9.21 -27.91 6.30
C ASP A 349 8.65 -26.47 6.35
N SER A 350 7.87 -26.05 5.35
CA SER A 350 7.30 -24.69 5.26
C SER A 350 6.00 -24.53 6.06
N ASN A 351 5.64 -23.26 6.27
CA ASN A 351 4.37 -22.90 6.87
C ASN A 351 3.20 -23.41 6.00
N GLU A 352 3.25 -23.17 4.71
CA GLU A 352 2.18 -23.45 3.74
C GLU A 352 1.87 -24.95 3.64
N TYR A 353 2.89 -25.79 3.64
CA TYR A 353 2.71 -27.24 3.62
C TYR A 353 1.90 -27.76 4.82
N THR A 354 2.10 -27.15 5.97
CA THR A 354 1.39 -27.57 7.18
C THR A 354 -0.01 -26.95 7.27
N LEU A 355 -0.14 -25.71 6.85
CA LEU A 355 -1.42 -25.01 6.77
C LEU A 355 -2.39 -25.72 5.83
N ASP A 356 -1.89 -26.21 4.70
CA ASP A 356 -2.68 -26.92 3.69
C ASP A 356 -3.15 -28.34 4.13
N LYS A 357 -2.63 -28.88 5.24
CA LYS A 357 -3.13 -30.14 5.81
C LYS A 357 -4.47 -30.01 6.53
N ALA A 358 -4.95 -28.79 6.77
CA ALA A 358 -6.29 -28.57 7.29
C ALA A 358 -7.34 -29.07 6.30
N ARG A 359 -8.46 -29.60 6.82
CA ARG A 359 -9.53 -30.14 5.97
C ARG A 359 -10.14 -29.09 5.04
N GLN A 360 -10.19 -27.84 5.50
CA GLN A 360 -10.56 -26.69 4.69
C GLN A 360 -9.35 -26.28 3.85
N THR A 361 -9.48 -26.27 2.55
CA THR A 361 -8.40 -25.89 1.63
C THR A 361 -8.18 -24.37 1.59
N ASP A 362 -9.28 -23.61 1.60
CA ASP A 362 -9.25 -22.15 1.65
C ASP A 362 -9.96 -21.69 2.94
N TYR A 363 -9.28 -20.89 3.75
CA TYR A 363 -9.85 -20.47 5.04
C TYR A 363 -9.23 -19.21 5.60
N ILE A 364 -9.93 -18.65 6.59
CA ILE A 364 -9.47 -17.55 7.44
C ILE A 364 -9.20 -18.08 8.84
N LEU A 365 -8.09 -17.70 9.43
CA LEU A 365 -7.67 -18.10 10.78
C LEU A 365 -7.32 -16.88 11.62
N ASP A 366 -8.03 -16.67 12.74
CA ASP A 366 -7.59 -15.73 13.77
C ASP A 366 -6.52 -16.41 14.65
N MET A 367 -5.27 -15.99 14.46
CA MET A 367 -4.13 -16.58 15.17
C MET A 367 -4.05 -16.14 16.64
N ARG A 368 -4.72 -15.03 17.02
CA ARG A 368 -4.77 -14.52 18.40
C ARG A 368 -5.61 -15.42 19.30
N THR A 369 -6.67 -16.01 18.75
CA THR A 369 -7.64 -16.82 19.48
C THR A 369 -7.51 -18.33 19.23
N ALA A 370 -6.61 -18.74 18.33
CA ALA A 370 -6.35 -20.15 18.05
C ALA A 370 -5.92 -20.91 19.31
N PRO A 371 -6.22 -22.23 19.44
CA PRO A 371 -5.79 -23.05 20.58
C PRO A 371 -4.27 -23.03 20.79
N ASP A 372 -3.82 -23.22 22.03
CA ASP A 372 -2.39 -23.09 22.42
C ASP A 372 -1.43 -23.88 21.52
N SER A 373 -1.79 -25.11 21.15
CA SER A 373 -0.95 -25.94 20.28
C SER A 373 -0.80 -25.37 18.86
N ALA A 374 -1.83 -24.70 18.33
CA ALA A 374 -1.76 -23.99 17.06
C ALA A 374 -0.97 -22.69 17.20
N ARG A 375 -1.24 -21.90 18.25
CA ARG A 375 -0.50 -20.63 18.51
C ARG A 375 0.99 -20.87 18.70
N ALA A 376 1.38 -21.87 19.47
CA ALA A 376 2.79 -22.22 19.68
C ALA A 376 3.48 -22.59 18.35
N TRP A 377 2.79 -23.32 17.49
CA TRP A 377 3.29 -23.67 16.15
C TRP A 377 3.39 -22.43 15.25
N LEU A 378 2.34 -21.60 15.17
CA LEU A 378 2.27 -20.37 14.37
C LEU A 378 3.29 -19.31 14.83
N ALA A 379 3.69 -19.32 16.09
CA ALA A 379 4.71 -18.43 16.65
C ALA A 379 6.16 -18.87 16.38
N THR A 380 6.35 -19.99 15.67
CA THR A 380 7.68 -20.53 15.36
C THR A 380 8.03 -20.24 13.90
N SER A 381 9.21 -19.66 13.65
CA SER A 381 9.68 -19.30 12.31
C SER A 381 9.98 -20.55 11.46
N ARG A 382 9.47 -20.57 10.23
CA ARG A 382 9.66 -21.60 9.22
C ARG A 382 9.77 -20.98 7.84
N PRO A 383 10.32 -21.74 6.86
CA PRO A 383 10.31 -21.31 5.47
C PRO A 383 8.89 -20.93 5.03
N THR A 384 8.78 -19.88 4.22
CA THR A 384 7.50 -19.35 3.72
C THR A 384 7.68 -18.75 2.34
N TRP A 385 6.62 -18.74 1.53
CA TRP A 385 6.59 -17.98 0.30
C TRP A 385 6.57 -16.48 0.60
N ASN A 386 7.49 -15.75 -0.01
CA ASN A 386 7.56 -14.29 0.03
C ASN A 386 8.00 -13.80 -1.35
N ILE A 387 7.07 -13.83 -2.30
CA ILE A 387 7.34 -13.55 -3.72
C ILE A 387 6.94 -12.10 -3.99
N GLY A 388 7.94 -11.23 -4.18
CA GLY A 388 7.72 -9.85 -4.58
C GLY A 388 7.36 -9.71 -6.07
N ALA A 389 7.78 -8.59 -6.68
CA ALA A 389 7.58 -8.33 -8.09
C ALA A 389 8.52 -9.11 -9.01
N GLY A 390 9.67 -9.59 -8.52
CA GLY A 390 10.70 -10.32 -9.29
C GLY A 390 10.76 -11.82 -8.96
N TRP A 391 11.08 -12.65 -9.99
CA TRP A 391 11.26 -14.10 -9.84
C TRP A 391 12.23 -14.65 -10.91
N PRO A 392 13.07 -15.69 -10.60
CA PRO A 392 13.21 -16.33 -9.29
C PRO A 392 13.95 -15.45 -8.27
N ASP A 393 13.60 -15.61 -6.99
CA ASP A 393 14.35 -15.03 -5.87
C ASP A 393 15.06 -16.18 -5.13
N PRO A 394 16.40 -16.17 -5.03
CA PRO A 394 17.16 -17.21 -4.34
C PRO A 394 17.07 -17.12 -2.81
N THR A 395 16.47 -16.06 -2.27
CA THR A 395 16.38 -15.82 -0.82
C THR A 395 15.41 -16.81 -0.18
N GLU A 396 15.84 -17.50 0.86
CA GLU A 396 14.97 -18.32 1.70
C GLU A 396 14.38 -17.45 2.82
N TYR A 397 13.13 -17.09 2.68
CA TYR A 397 12.40 -16.34 3.71
C TYR A 397 11.86 -17.28 4.78
N LYS A 398 11.87 -16.81 6.04
CA LYS A 398 11.31 -17.54 7.19
C LYS A 398 10.44 -16.60 8.01
N SER A 399 9.20 -17.00 8.24
CA SER A 399 8.25 -16.22 9.04
C SER A 399 7.63 -17.07 10.14
N ALA A 400 7.33 -16.43 11.26
CA ALA A 400 6.42 -16.94 12.29
C ALA A 400 5.06 -16.25 12.11
N PRO A 401 4.06 -16.88 11.49
CA PRO A 401 2.82 -16.21 11.07
C PRO A 401 2.13 -15.42 12.19
N ALA A 402 2.05 -15.97 13.41
CA ALA A 402 1.40 -15.31 14.54
C ALA A 402 2.22 -14.17 15.19
N LYS A 403 3.47 -13.98 14.79
CA LYS A 403 4.26 -12.78 15.13
C LYS A 403 4.13 -11.71 14.06
N ALA A 404 4.01 -12.14 12.81
CA ALA A 404 3.89 -11.26 11.68
C ALA A 404 2.49 -10.65 11.52
N HIS A 405 1.43 -11.40 11.83
CA HIS A 405 0.05 -10.99 11.57
C HIS A 405 -0.90 -11.43 12.69
N ASP A 406 -2.04 -10.76 12.81
CA ASP A 406 -3.16 -11.16 13.70
C ASP A 406 -3.99 -12.30 13.09
N ILE A 407 -4.26 -12.18 11.78
CA ILE A 407 -5.15 -13.05 11.02
C ILE A 407 -4.39 -13.58 9.81
N LEU A 408 -4.71 -14.80 9.38
CA LEU A 408 -4.16 -15.41 8.17
C LEU A 408 -5.28 -15.84 7.24
N ILE A 409 -5.15 -15.51 5.95
CA ILE A 409 -5.92 -16.10 4.86
C ILE A 409 -5.03 -17.12 4.17
N HIS A 410 -5.45 -18.40 4.14
CA HIS A 410 -4.74 -19.44 3.42
C HIS A 410 -5.56 -19.89 2.21
N LEU A 411 -4.90 -20.01 1.06
CA LEU A 411 -5.45 -20.51 -0.20
C LEU A 411 -4.66 -21.76 -0.63
N ASN A 412 -5.36 -22.80 -1.07
CA ASN A 412 -4.71 -24.02 -1.56
C ASN A 412 -3.99 -23.76 -2.89
N ASP A 413 -4.70 -23.15 -3.85
CA ASP A 413 -4.18 -22.92 -5.19
C ASP A 413 -4.45 -21.47 -5.62
N VAL A 414 -3.47 -20.84 -6.28
CA VAL A 414 -3.60 -19.49 -6.80
C VAL A 414 -3.27 -19.44 -8.28
N GLU A 415 -3.92 -18.54 -9.01
CA GLU A 415 -3.69 -18.31 -10.44
C GLU A 415 -3.06 -16.94 -10.69
N ALA A 416 -2.26 -16.87 -11.75
CA ALA A 416 -1.66 -15.63 -12.21
C ALA A 416 -2.72 -14.62 -12.64
N THR A 417 -2.52 -13.34 -12.25
CA THR A 417 -3.35 -12.23 -12.74
C THR A 417 -3.20 -12.00 -14.24
N THR A 418 -4.15 -11.33 -14.86
CA THR A 418 -4.06 -10.86 -16.26
C THR A 418 -3.38 -9.48 -16.25
N TYR A 419 -2.11 -9.45 -16.63
CA TYR A 419 -1.34 -8.23 -16.79
C TYR A 419 -1.78 -7.47 -18.05
N LEU A 420 -1.99 -6.16 -17.93
CA LEU A 420 -2.49 -5.29 -19.01
C LEU A 420 -1.41 -4.34 -19.55
N GLY A 421 -0.27 -4.25 -18.89
CA GLY A 421 0.87 -3.47 -19.35
C GLY A 421 1.64 -4.16 -20.48
N THR A 422 2.64 -3.46 -21.02
CA THR A 422 3.63 -4.05 -21.95
C THR A 422 4.51 -5.05 -21.19
N PRO A 423 4.75 -6.23 -21.75
CA PRO A 423 5.60 -7.25 -21.13
C PRO A 423 7.02 -6.78 -20.83
#